data_016ff180abe232cde74e79774a857435
#
_entry.id   016ff180abe232cde74e79774a857435
#
_cell.length_a   1.000
_cell.length_b   1.000
_cell.length_c   1.000
_cell.angle_alpha   90.00
_cell.angle_beta   90.00
_cell.angle_gamma   90.00
#
_symmetry.space_group_name_H-M   'P 1'
#
loop_
_entity.id
_entity.type
_entity.pdbx_description
1 polymer ?
#
loop_
_entity_poly.entity_id
_entity_poly.type
_entity_poly.pdbx_seq_one_letter_code
_entity_poly.pdbx_strand_id
1 'polypeptide(L)'
;MLMVVPLLTMLVASDGVPSASSDDEIAFGIEVARKGLWNEARFRFERAVALAPESAEALNDLAVALEQQGDFTRAREAFEKALKLAPGSLYIQQNYDLFREADDKRNRKKKKTP
;
A
#
# COMPACT_ATOMS: atom_id res chain seq x y z
N MET A 1 -54.52 -13.62 -25.24
CA MET A 1 -53.16 -14.18 -25.32
C MET A 1 -52.19 -13.17 -24.72
N LEU A 2 -51.78 -13.39 -23.48
CA LEU A 2 -50.79 -12.57 -22.84
C LEU A 2 -49.43 -13.10 -23.28
N MET A 3 -48.80 -12.36 -24.19
CA MET A 3 -47.36 -12.58 -24.44
C MET A 3 -46.60 -12.09 -23.23
N VAL A 4 -46.12 -13.00 -22.41
CA VAL A 4 -45.08 -12.71 -21.43
C VAL A 4 -43.81 -12.53 -22.23
N VAL A 5 -43.46 -11.28 -22.51
CA VAL A 5 -42.12 -10.95 -22.98
C VAL A 5 -41.19 -11.26 -21.80
N PRO A 6 -40.29 -12.24 -21.91
CA PRO A 6 -39.30 -12.38 -20.87
C PRO A 6 -38.53 -11.06 -20.81
N LEU A 7 -38.57 -10.43 -19.67
CA LEU A 7 -37.65 -9.35 -19.37
C LEU A 7 -36.27 -10.00 -19.49
N LEU A 8 -35.68 -9.85 -20.66
CA LEU A 8 -34.27 -10.12 -20.82
C LEU A 8 -33.59 -9.05 -19.95
N THR A 9 -33.40 -9.38 -18.69
CA THR A 9 -32.42 -8.68 -17.90
C THR A 9 -31.13 -8.85 -18.68
N MET A 10 -30.84 -7.89 -19.53
CA MET A 10 -29.49 -7.68 -19.97
C MET A 10 -28.68 -7.54 -18.68
N LEU A 11 -28.11 -8.67 -18.24
CA LEU A 11 -26.94 -8.62 -17.43
C LEU A 11 -25.94 -7.91 -18.34
N VAL A 12 -25.86 -6.61 -18.21
CA VAL A 12 -24.69 -5.89 -18.68
C VAL A 12 -23.59 -6.48 -17.84
N ALA A 13 -23.02 -7.57 -18.32
CA ALA A 13 -21.68 -7.89 -17.93
C ALA A 13 -20.96 -6.57 -18.15
N SER A 14 -20.58 -5.91 -17.07
CA SER A 14 -19.66 -4.81 -17.20
C SER A 14 -18.39 -5.45 -17.73
N ASP A 15 -18.27 -5.51 -19.07
CA ASP A 15 -17.01 -5.67 -19.76
C ASP A 15 -16.14 -4.44 -19.45
N GLY A 16 -16.42 -3.86 -18.29
CA GLY A 16 -15.66 -2.82 -17.69
C GLY A 16 -14.34 -3.41 -17.29
N VAL A 17 -13.32 -2.62 -17.45
CA VAL A 17 -11.97 -2.70 -16.92
C VAL A 17 -11.98 -3.68 -15.72
N PRO A 18 -11.26 -4.83 -15.79
CA PRO A 18 -11.13 -5.71 -14.65
C PRO A 18 -10.75 -4.85 -13.44
N SER A 19 -11.48 -5.02 -12.33
CA SER A 19 -11.10 -4.33 -11.10
C SER A 19 -9.63 -4.64 -10.83
N ALA A 20 -8.82 -3.60 -10.64
CA ALA A 20 -7.40 -3.73 -10.39
C ALA A 20 -7.16 -4.68 -9.22
N SER A 21 -6.27 -5.65 -9.41
CA SER A 21 -5.84 -6.54 -8.33
C SER A 21 -4.89 -5.80 -7.38
N SER A 22 -4.62 -6.40 -6.22
CA SER A 22 -3.58 -5.87 -5.31
C SER A 22 -2.23 -5.73 -6.03
N ASP A 23 -1.85 -6.72 -6.83
CA ASP A 23 -0.59 -6.68 -7.60
C ASP A 23 -0.58 -5.55 -8.63
N ASP A 24 -1.69 -5.28 -9.30
CA ASP A 24 -1.81 -4.16 -10.23
C ASP A 24 -1.66 -2.81 -9.51
N GLU A 25 -2.28 -2.67 -8.33
CA GLU A 25 -2.15 -1.46 -7.53
C GLU A 25 -0.72 -1.27 -7.00
N ILE A 26 -0.04 -2.35 -6.62
CA ILE A 26 1.38 -2.31 -6.23
C ILE A 26 2.23 -1.85 -7.41
N ALA A 27 2.07 -2.47 -8.57
CA ALA A 27 2.86 -2.13 -9.76
C ALA A 27 2.68 -0.66 -10.16
N PHE A 28 1.45 -0.18 -10.16
CA PHE A 28 1.16 1.23 -10.45
C PHE A 28 1.76 2.16 -9.38
N GLY A 29 1.60 1.80 -8.11
CA GLY A 29 2.16 2.56 -7.00
C GLY A 29 3.67 2.69 -7.07
N ILE A 30 4.39 1.62 -7.42
CA ILE A 30 5.84 1.64 -7.61
C ILE A 30 6.23 2.59 -8.75
N GLU A 31 5.49 2.54 -9.86
CA GLU A 31 5.77 3.40 -11.00
C GLU A 31 5.65 4.89 -10.65
N VAL A 32 4.56 5.29 -9.98
CA VAL A 32 4.38 6.68 -9.58
C VAL A 32 5.34 7.09 -8.46
N ALA A 33 5.72 6.17 -7.59
CA ALA A 33 6.74 6.40 -6.56
C ALA A 33 8.11 6.72 -7.18
N ARG A 34 8.49 6.03 -8.24
CA ARG A 34 9.73 6.31 -8.99
C ARG A 34 9.77 7.72 -9.55
N LYS A 35 8.61 8.30 -9.84
CA LYS A 35 8.45 9.69 -10.29
C LYS A 35 8.40 10.69 -9.14
N GLY A 36 8.50 10.23 -7.90
CA GLY A 36 8.41 11.09 -6.71
C GLY A 36 6.98 11.49 -6.34
N LEU A 37 5.97 10.87 -6.93
CA LEU A 37 4.56 11.17 -6.69
C LEU A 37 4.05 10.35 -5.48
N TRP A 38 4.54 10.71 -4.31
CA TRP A 38 4.32 9.92 -3.09
C TRP A 38 2.87 9.93 -2.61
N ASN A 39 2.09 10.99 -2.84
CA ASN A 39 0.67 11.02 -2.51
C ASN A 39 -0.11 9.98 -3.32
N GLU A 40 0.15 9.92 -4.62
CA GLU A 40 -0.46 8.95 -5.51
C GLU A 40 0.02 7.52 -5.20
N ALA A 41 1.32 7.35 -4.94
CA ALA A 41 1.88 6.06 -4.55
C ALA A 41 1.21 5.53 -3.28
N ARG A 42 1.09 6.37 -2.25
CA ARG A 42 0.41 6.01 -1.01
C ARG A 42 -1.03 5.57 -1.26
N PHE A 43 -1.77 6.33 -2.05
CA PHE A 43 -3.15 5.99 -2.40
C PHE A 43 -3.22 4.61 -3.06
N ARG A 44 -2.32 4.29 -3.99
CA ARG A 44 -2.28 2.99 -4.66
C ARG A 44 -1.92 1.87 -3.70
N PHE A 45 -0.95 2.07 -2.83
CA PHE A 45 -0.57 1.08 -1.83
C PHE A 45 -1.66 0.86 -0.76
N GLU A 46 -2.38 1.91 -0.36
CA GLU A 46 -3.56 1.77 0.51
C GLU A 46 -4.65 0.91 -0.14
N ARG A 47 -4.90 1.08 -1.44
CA ARG A 47 -5.81 0.23 -2.20
C ARG A 47 -5.31 -1.22 -2.27
N ALA A 48 -4.03 -1.41 -2.49
CA ALA A 48 -3.42 -2.74 -2.51
C ALA A 48 -3.62 -3.45 -1.16
N VAL A 49 -3.40 -2.76 -0.05
CA VAL A 49 -3.62 -3.30 1.30
C VAL A 49 -5.12 -3.61 1.53
N ALA A 50 -6.02 -2.76 1.05
CA ALA A 50 -7.46 -3.01 1.17
C ALA A 50 -7.87 -4.27 0.41
N LEU A 51 -7.28 -4.52 -0.76
CA LEU A 51 -7.55 -5.69 -1.59
C LEU A 51 -6.88 -6.97 -1.05
N ALA A 52 -5.73 -6.84 -0.41
CA ALA A 52 -4.97 -7.95 0.16
C ALA A 52 -4.37 -7.56 1.53
N PRO A 53 -5.18 -7.58 2.61
CA PRO A 53 -4.73 -7.11 3.94
C PRO A 53 -3.57 -7.91 4.53
N GLU A 54 -3.33 -9.13 4.05
CA GLU A 54 -2.24 -10.00 4.49
C GLU A 54 -1.02 -9.98 3.57
N SER A 55 -1.00 -9.07 2.60
CA SER A 55 0.15 -8.87 1.73
C SER A 55 1.25 -8.09 2.46
N ALA A 56 2.31 -8.79 2.84
CA ALA A 56 3.48 -8.17 3.44
C ALA A 56 4.14 -7.16 2.49
N GLU A 57 4.15 -7.47 1.19
CA GLU A 57 4.67 -6.57 0.16
C GLU A 57 3.89 -5.25 0.11
N ALA A 58 2.56 -5.32 0.02
CA ALA A 58 1.72 -4.12 -0.01
C ALA A 58 1.92 -3.24 1.23
N LEU A 59 2.01 -3.87 2.40
CA LEU A 59 2.27 -3.15 3.66
C LEU A 59 3.66 -2.52 3.71
N ASN A 60 4.68 -3.22 3.21
CA ASN A 60 6.03 -2.67 3.11
C ASN A 60 6.07 -1.44 2.20
N ASP A 61 5.43 -1.52 1.03
CA ASP A 61 5.41 -0.42 0.07
C ASP A 61 4.61 0.77 0.60
N LEU A 62 3.50 0.52 1.29
CA LEU A 62 2.76 1.54 2.00
C LEU A 62 3.62 2.21 3.07
N ALA A 63 4.38 1.43 3.83
CA ALA A 63 5.28 1.96 4.85
C ALA A 63 6.33 2.91 4.26
N VAL A 64 6.93 2.54 3.13
CA VAL A 64 7.89 3.40 2.41
C VAL A 64 7.24 4.71 1.98
N ALA A 65 6.04 4.66 1.40
CA ALA A 65 5.32 5.87 0.99
C ALA A 65 4.97 6.77 2.18
N LEU A 66 4.54 6.19 3.29
CA LEU A 66 4.24 6.92 4.53
C LEU A 66 5.51 7.59 5.10
N GLU A 67 6.64 6.89 5.08
CA GLU A 67 7.93 7.45 5.48
C GLU A 67 8.30 8.66 4.61
N GLN A 68 8.17 8.55 3.30
CA GLN A 68 8.46 9.66 2.38
C GLN A 68 7.56 10.87 2.60
N GLN A 69 6.36 10.67 3.12
CA GLN A 69 5.43 11.75 3.47
C GLN A 69 5.60 12.28 4.90
N GLY A 70 6.51 11.70 5.67
CA GLY A 70 6.75 12.12 7.05
C GLY A 70 5.76 11.56 8.08
N ASP A 71 4.91 10.61 7.69
CA ASP A 71 4.04 9.91 8.63
C ASP A 71 4.77 8.72 9.24
N PHE A 72 5.71 9.01 10.12
CA PHE A 72 6.63 8.02 10.68
C PHE A 72 5.95 7.04 11.63
N THR A 73 4.92 7.46 12.32
CA THR A 73 4.14 6.58 13.21
C THR A 73 3.45 5.48 12.42
N ARG A 74 2.71 5.87 11.38
CA ARG A 74 2.03 4.90 10.52
C ARG A 74 2.99 4.06 9.69
N ALA A 75 4.11 4.64 9.26
CA ALA A 75 5.16 3.89 8.57
C ALA A 75 5.70 2.77 9.44
N ARG A 76 6.02 3.05 10.71
CA ARG A 76 6.47 2.04 11.67
C ARG A 76 5.46 0.91 11.83
N GLU A 77 4.18 1.25 12.04
CA GLU A 77 3.11 0.27 12.19
C GLU A 77 3.00 -0.65 10.97
N ALA A 78 3.08 -0.08 9.77
CA ALA A 78 3.00 -0.83 8.52
C ALA A 78 4.21 -1.78 8.34
N PHE A 79 5.43 -1.31 8.62
CA PHE A 79 6.62 -2.17 8.59
C PHE A 79 6.52 -3.32 9.60
N GLU A 80 6.11 -3.03 10.82
CA GLU A 80 5.98 -4.06 11.87
C GLU A 80 4.94 -5.11 11.48
N LYS A 81 3.83 -4.70 10.92
CA LYS A 81 2.80 -5.61 10.44
C LYS A 81 3.31 -6.45 9.25
N ALA A 82 4.04 -5.84 8.33
CA ALA A 82 4.64 -6.57 7.21
C ALA A 82 5.61 -7.65 7.69
N LEU A 83 6.44 -7.35 8.69
CA LEU A 83 7.37 -8.32 9.28
C LEU A 83 6.67 -9.44 10.04
N LYS A 84 5.53 -9.17 10.68
CA LYS A 84 4.73 -10.24 11.31
C LYS A 84 4.18 -11.21 10.28
N LEU A 85 3.80 -10.71 9.11
CA LEU A 85 3.27 -11.53 8.02
C LEU A 85 4.36 -12.28 7.25
N ALA A 86 5.55 -11.70 7.16
CA ALA A 86 6.69 -12.28 6.45
C ALA A 86 7.99 -12.14 7.27
N PRO A 87 8.11 -12.87 8.40
CA PRO A 87 9.25 -12.70 9.32
C PRO A 87 10.60 -13.09 8.72
N GLY A 88 10.60 -13.89 7.66
CA GLY A 88 11.81 -14.30 6.94
C GLY A 88 12.22 -13.38 5.78
N SER A 89 11.45 -12.30 5.51
CA SER A 89 11.78 -11.40 4.41
C SER A 89 12.96 -10.49 4.77
N LEU A 90 14.11 -10.76 4.20
CA LEU A 90 15.30 -9.92 4.36
C LEU A 90 15.08 -8.52 3.77
N TYR A 91 14.36 -8.43 2.68
CA TYR A 91 14.05 -7.17 2.01
C TYR A 91 13.24 -6.22 2.93
N ILE A 92 12.17 -6.74 3.54
CA ILE A 92 11.35 -5.95 4.48
C ILE A 92 12.15 -5.61 5.73
N GLN A 93 12.94 -6.56 6.24
CA GLN A 93 13.78 -6.33 7.41
C GLN A 93 14.79 -5.21 7.17
N GLN A 94 15.44 -5.19 6.00
CA GLN A 94 16.37 -4.13 5.62
C GLN A 94 15.68 -2.77 5.54
N ASN A 95 14.52 -2.71 4.92
CA ASN A 95 13.74 -1.47 4.82
C ASN A 95 13.36 -0.95 6.21
N TYR A 96 12.91 -1.84 7.09
CA TYR A 96 12.56 -1.47 8.45
C TYR A 96 13.78 -1.02 9.27
N ASP A 97 14.91 -1.68 9.14
CA ASP A 97 16.14 -1.30 9.84
C ASP A 97 16.62 0.09 9.41
N LEU A 98 16.59 0.38 8.12
CA LEU A 98 16.91 1.72 7.59
C LEU A 98 15.94 2.78 8.12
N PHE A 99 14.65 2.47 8.12
CA PHE A 99 13.62 3.34 8.70
C PHE A 99 13.92 3.64 10.17
N ARG A 100 14.19 2.61 10.98
CA ARG A 100 14.47 2.76 12.42
C ARG A 100 15.70 3.63 12.66
N GLU A 101 16.76 3.40 11.93
CA GLU A 101 17.99 4.18 12.04
C GLU A 101 17.73 5.67 11.77
N ALA A 102 16.99 5.96 10.70
CA ALA A 102 16.62 7.33 10.34
C ALA A 102 15.69 7.96 11.39
N ASP A 103 14.72 7.19 11.90
CA ASP A 103 13.78 7.67 12.91
C ASP A 103 14.47 7.97 14.25
N ASP A 104 15.38 7.12 14.66
CA ASP A 104 16.18 7.32 15.88
C ASP A 104 17.04 8.60 15.77
N LYS A 105 17.62 8.85 14.59
CA LYS A 105 18.38 10.10 14.34
C LYS A 105 17.48 11.33 14.42
N ARG A 106 16.28 11.29 13.84
CA ARG A 106 15.31 12.39 13.91
C ARG A 106 14.90 12.68 15.36
N ASN A 107 14.60 11.64 16.12
CA ASN A 107 14.15 11.77 17.50
C ASN A 107 15.25 12.31 18.42
N ARG A 108 16.50 11.91 18.20
CA ARG A 108 17.65 12.46 18.92
C ARG A 108 17.85 13.95 18.65
N LYS A 109 17.68 14.40 17.41
CA LYS A 109 17.75 15.83 17.04
C LYS A 109 16.67 16.65 17.72
N LYS A 110 15.43 16.14 17.79
CA LYS A 110 14.30 16.81 18.47
C LYS A 110 14.56 17.01 19.96
N LYS A 111 15.25 16.08 20.63
CA LYS A 111 15.58 16.17 22.06
C LYS A 111 16.67 17.19 22.38
N LYS A 112 17.49 17.57 21.38
CA LYS A 112 18.61 18.51 21.53
C LYS A 112 18.24 19.97 21.26
N THR A 113 17.06 20.24 20.67
CA THR A 113 16.54 21.60 20.48
C THR A 113 15.81 22.04 21.76
N PRO A 114 16.24 23.16 22.39
CA PRO A 114 15.53 23.72 23.55
C PRO A 114 14.12 24.19 23.18
#